data_cf931e5ef036d406b87844a62412f51f
#
_entry.id   cf931e5ef036d406b87844a62412f51f
#
_cell.length_a   1.000
_cell.length_b   1.000
_cell.length_c   1.000
_cell.angle_alpha   90.00
_cell.angle_beta   90.00
_cell.angle_gamma   90.00
#
_symmetry.space_group_name_H-M   'P 1'
#
loop_
_entity.id
_entity.type
_entity.pdbx_description
1 polymer ?
#
loop_
_entity_poly.entity_id
_entity_poly.type
_entity_poly.pdbx_seq_one_letter_code
_entity_poly.pdbx_strand_id
1 'polypeptide(L)'
;MTEKIDTRPWVEKYRPTQFDDIVLDPLNKKLLKNIIKQNSFPNLLFYGPPGTGKTTTIINLINKYQEVYKQKNKGLMIHLNASDDRGIDVIRNQINQFVNTKTLFGSGMKFVILDEVDYMTKNAQHALKYLIQQYSVNIRFCFICN
;
A
#
# COMPACT_ATOMS: atom_id res chain seq x y z
N MET A 1 -35.32 -17.54 4.66
CA MET A 1 -34.04 -16.84 4.39
C MET A 1 -33.00 -17.45 5.31
N THR A 2 -32.06 -18.18 4.76
CA THR A 2 -30.93 -18.68 5.52
C THR A 2 -29.93 -17.53 5.65
N GLU A 3 -29.80 -16.95 6.84
CA GLU A 3 -28.69 -16.04 7.15
C GLU A 3 -27.38 -16.81 6.93
N LYS A 4 -26.58 -16.37 5.98
CA LYS A 4 -25.23 -16.87 5.81
C LYS A 4 -24.43 -16.48 7.05
N ILE A 5 -24.12 -17.44 7.89
CA ILE A 5 -23.24 -17.24 9.04
C ILE A 5 -21.89 -16.76 8.48
N ASP A 6 -21.51 -15.55 8.84
CA ASP A 6 -20.21 -14.97 8.46
C ASP A 6 -19.12 -15.66 9.28
N THR A 7 -18.38 -16.56 8.64
CA THR A 7 -17.33 -17.37 9.26
C THR A 7 -15.96 -16.67 9.31
N ARG A 8 -15.86 -15.42 8.85
CA ARG A 8 -14.60 -14.67 8.88
C ARG A 8 -14.15 -14.40 10.33
N PRO A 9 -12.85 -14.44 10.63
CA PRO A 9 -12.32 -14.02 11.92
C PRO A 9 -12.76 -12.59 12.27
N TRP A 10 -12.98 -12.33 13.54
CA TRP A 10 -13.44 -11.00 13.99
C TRP A 10 -12.52 -9.86 13.53
N VAL A 11 -11.21 -10.09 13.49
CA VAL A 11 -10.22 -9.12 13.00
C VAL A 11 -10.51 -8.71 11.55
N GLU A 12 -10.92 -9.65 10.71
CA GLU A 12 -11.30 -9.39 9.33
C GLU A 12 -12.71 -8.82 9.21
N LYS A 13 -13.64 -9.30 10.05
CA LYS A 13 -15.04 -8.86 10.03
C LYS A 13 -15.19 -7.38 10.34
N TYR A 14 -14.41 -6.87 11.30
CA TYR A 14 -14.47 -5.47 11.75
C TYR A 14 -13.36 -4.59 11.18
N ARG A 15 -12.61 -5.09 10.21
CA ARG A 15 -11.59 -4.27 9.54
C ARG A 15 -12.28 -3.14 8.77
N PRO A 16 -11.87 -1.88 8.97
CA PRO A 16 -12.40 -0.75 8.21
C PRO A 16 -12.22 -0.97 6.70
N THR A 17 -13.26 -0.73 5.93
CA THR A 17 -13.26 -0.86 4.47
C THR A 17 -13.22 0.48 3.76
N GLN A 18 -13.45 1.56 4.49
CA GLN A 18 -13.42 2.92 3.98
C GLN A 18 -12.44 3.78 4.79
N PHE A 19 -11.80 4.72 4.11
CA PHE A 19 -10.82 5.62 4.74
C PHE A 19 -11.42 6.44 5.89
N ASP A 20 -12.66 6.89 5.75
CA ASP A 20 -13.32 7.71 6.77
C ASP A 20 -13.64 6.94 8.06
N ASP A 21 -13.72 5.62 8.00
CA ASP A 21 -13.99 4.74 9.14
C ASP A 21 -12.73 4.41 9.97
N ILE A 22 -11.56 4.82 9.51
CA ILE A 22 -10.30 4.52 10.18
C ILE A 22 -10.09 5.46 11.36
N VAL A 23 -9.76 4.85 12.50
CA VAL A 23 -9.38 5.60 13.71
C VAL A 23 -7.90 5.98 13.61
N LEU A 24 -7.64 7.26 13.42
CA LEU A 24 -6.30 7.84 13.35
C LEU A 24 -6.19 9.03 14.29
N ASP A 25 -4.95 9.33 14.71
CA ASP A 25 -4.63 10.62 15.28
C ASP A 25 -5.12 11.76 14.37
N PRO A 26 -5.76 12.83 14.92
CA PRO A 26 -6.34 13.91 14.12
C PRO A 26 -5.35 14.55 13.15
N LEU A 27 -4.09 14.72 13.55
CA LEU A 27 -3.06 15.30 12.69
C LEU A 27 -2.74 14.39 11.50
N ASN A 28 -2.54 13.10 11.75
CA ASN A 28 -2.29 12.12 10.71
C ASN A 28 -3.47 12.01 9.74
N LYS A 29 -4.69 12.00 10.26
CA LYS A 29 -5.90 11.98 9.43
C LYS A 29 -5.98 13.20 8.52
N LYS A 30 -5.66 14.39 9.04
CA LYS A 30 -5.60 15.62 8.26
C LYS A 30 -4.54 15.59 7.17
N LEU A 31 -3.34 15.08 7.48
CA LEU A 31 -2.26 14.94 6.50
C LEU A 31 -2.66 14.02 5.35
N LEU A 32 -3.25 12.86 5.67
CA LEU A 32 -3.68 11.90 4.67
C LEU A 32 -4.84 12.43 3.81
N LYS A 33 -5.79 13.14 4.40
CA LYS A 33 -6.85 13.84 3.65
C LYS A 33 -6.29 14.89 2.69
N ASN A 34 -5.25 15.62 3.09
CA ASN A 34 -4.60 16.59 2.22
C ASN A 34 -3.92 15.96 1.01
N ILE A 35 -3.33 14.77 1.15
CA ILE A 35 -2.77 14.01 0.04
C ILE A 35 -3.82 13.77 -1.04
N ILE A 36 -5.00 13.33 -0.63
CA ILE A 36 -6.13 13.11 -1.54
C ILE A 36 -6.59 14.42 -2.16
N LYS A 37 -6.79 15.45 -1.36
CA LYS A 37 -7.31 16.75 -1.79
C LYS A 37 -6.40 17.45 -2.81
N GLN A 38 -5.10 17.37 -2.62
CA GLN A 38 -4.12 18.06 -3.47
C GLN A 38 -3.72 17.29 -4.72
N ASN A 39 -4.23 16.08 -4.92
CA ASN A 39 -3.81 15.18 -6.00
C ASN A 39 -2.28 15.01 -6.06
N SER A 40 -1.65 14.94 -4.92
CA SER A 40 -0.21 14.79 -4.77
C SER A 40 0.10 13.67 -3.81
N PHE A 41 0.26 12.47 -4.34
CA PHE A 41 0.56 11.28 -3.54
C PHE A 41 2.08 11.08 -3.45
N PRO A 42 2.69 11.29 -2.28
CA PRO A 42 4.12 11.06 -2.08
C PRO A 42 4.42 9.58 -1.81
N ASN A 43 5.69 9.23 -1.77
CA ASN A 43 6.10 8.00 -1.10
C ASN A 43 5.85 8.13 0.41
N LEU A 44 5.33 7.09 1.03
CA LEU A 44 4.91 7.11 2.44
C LEU A 44 5.66 6.03 3.24
N LEU A 45 5.99 6.36 4.47
CA LEU A 45 6.47 5.41 5.47
C LEU A 45 5.52 5.42 6.67
N PHE A 46 4.90 4.29 6.93
CA PHE A 46 4.07 4.06 8.12
C PHE A 46 4.86 3.29 9.16
N TYR A 47 5.06 3.93 10.29
CA TYR A 47 5.80 3.38 11.42
C TYR A 47 4.91 3.29 12.66
N GLY A 48 5.02 2.23 13.40
CA GLY A 48 4.33 2.05 14.66
C GLY A 48 4.23 0.60 15.11
N PRO A 49 3.74 0.35 16.34
CA PRO A 49 3.59 -1.00 16.87
C PRO A 49 2.71 -1.88 16.00
N PRO A 50 2.89 -3.22 16.04
CA PRO A 50 1.99 -4.14 15.35
C PRO A 50 0.55 -4.00 15.86
N GLY A 51 -0.43 -4.23 14.99
CA GLY A 51 -1.85 -4.16 15.33
C GLY A 51 -2.45 -2.74 15.38
N THR A 52 -1.73 -1.71 14.93
CA THR A 52 -2.23 -0.32 14.88
C THR A 52 -2.97 0.04 13.58
N GLY A 53 -3.15 -0.91 12.67
CA GLY A 53 -3.91 -0.72 11.44
C GLY A 53 -3.15 -0.01 10.32
N LYS A 54 -1.82 -0.05 10.31
CA LYS A 54 -0.98 0.58 9.28
C LYS A 54 -1.31 0.11 7.86
N THR A 55 -1.34 -1.20 7.64
CA THR A 55 -1.66 -1.80 6.33
C THR A 55 -3.07 -1.43 5.89
N THR A 56 -4.04 -1.54 6.77
CA THR A 56 -5.44 -1.17 6.51
C THR A 56 -5.55 0.30 6.11
N THR A 57 -4.85 1.18 6.81
CA THR A 57 -4.85 2.62 6.53
C THR A 57 -4.30 2.91 5.13
N ILE A 58 -3.17 2.32 4.75
CA ILE A 58 -2.56 2.53 3.43
C ILE A 58 -3.48 2.03 2.33
N ILE A 59 -4.03 0.83 2.46
CA ILE A 59 -4.92 0.25 1.44
C ILE A 59 -6.15 1.14 1.24
N ASN A 60 -6.78 1.59 2.32
CA ASN A 60 -7.95 2.45 2.24
C ASN A 60 -7.61 3.85 1.71
N LEU A 61 -6.44 4.39 2.04
CA LEU A 61 -5.96 5.66 1.48
C LEU A 61 -5.80 5.58 -0.03
N ILE A 62 -5.15 4.52 -0.53
CA ILE A 62 -4.96 4.30 -1.96
C ILE A 62 -6.31 4.12 -2.65
N ASN A 63 -7.20 3.30 -2.09
CA ASN A 63 -8.53 3.09 -2.65
C ASN A 63 -9.33 4.39 -2.74
N LYS A 64 -9.27 5.22 -1.70
CA LYS A 64 -9.95 6.53 -1.69
C LYS A 64 -9.36 7.47 -2.73
N TYR A 65 -8.05 7.53 -2.85
CA TYR A 65 -7.37 8.31 -3.88
C TYR A 65 -7.77 7.87 -5.28
N GLN A 66 -7.77 6.59 -5.56
CA GLN A 66 -8.19 6.05 -6.86
C GLN A 66 -9.66 6.34 -7.17
N GLU A 67 -10.53 6.27 -6.16
CA GLU A 67 -11.95 6.59 -6.30
C GLU A 67 -12.16 8.06 -6.65
N VAL A 68 -11.52 8.97 -5.94
CA VAL A 68 -11.64 10.42 -6.15
C VAL A 68 -11.16 10.82 -7.55
N TYR A 69 -10.07 10.23 -8.02
CA TYR A 69 -9.49 10.55 -9.33
C TYR A 69 -9.92 9.60 -10.45
N LYS A 70 -10.95 8.79 -10.20
CA LYS A 70 -11.53 7.85 -11.18
C LYS A 70 -10.51 6.88 -11.79
N GLN A 71 -9.54 6.46 -10.98
CA GLN A 71 -8.47 5.55 -11.36
C GLN A 71 -8.60 4.18 -10.68
N LYS A 72 -9.81 3.82 -10.25
CA LYS A 72 -10.04 2.59 -9.48
C LYS A 72 -9.79 1.35 -10.33
N ASN A 73 -8.63 0.74 -10.13
CA ASN A 73 -8.23 -0.51 -10.76
C ASN A 73 -7.34 -1.30 -9.80
N LYS A 74 -7.75 -2.53 -9.49
CA LYS A 74 -6.96 -3.43 -8.63
C LYS A 74 -5.58 -3.75 -9.20
N GLY A 75 -5.41 -3.71 -10.51
CA GLY A 75 -4.14 -3.91 -11.19
C GLY A 75 -3.13 -2.75 -10.99
N LEU A 76 -3.53 -1.65 -10.37
CA LEU A 76 -2.65 -0.50 -10.08
C LEU A 76 -2.03 -0.56 -8.68
N MET A 77 -2.30 -1.59 -7.90
CA MET A 77 -1.76 -1.75 -6.55
C MET A 77 -1.24 -3.17 -6.34
N ILE A 78 -0.03 -3.29 -5.79
CA ILE A 78 0.55 -4.56 -5.35
C ILE A 78 0.99 -4.45 -3.89
N HIS A 79 0.72 -5.49 -3.11
CA HIS A 79 1.14 -5.61 -1.72
C HIS A 79 2.14 -6.76 -1.60
N LEU A 80 3.36 -6.44 -1.20
CA LEU A 80 4.46 -7.37 -1.04
C LEU A 80 4.96 -7.37 0.40
N ASN A 81 5.41 -8.52 0.88
CA ASN A 81 6.03 -8.64 2.19
C ASN A 81 7.56 -8.63 2.04
N ALA A 82 8.22 -7.62 2.61
CA ALA A 82 9.66 -7.46 2.56
C ALA A 82 10.42 -8.49 3.43
N SER A 83 9.73 -9.18 4.33
CA SER A 83 10.29 -10.29 5.12
C SER A 83 10.29 -11.63 4.38
N ASP A 84 9.87 -11.66 3.11
CA ASP A 84 9.89 -12.87 2.29
C ASP A 84 11.31 -13.47 2.28
N ASP A 85 11.43 -14.69 2.79
CA ASP A 85 12.68 -15.41 2.95
C ASP A 85 13.34 -15.81 1.62
N ARG A 86 12.59 -15.75 0.52
CA ARG A 86 13.14 -15.94 -0.84
C ARG A 86 14.07 -14.81 -1.28
N GLY A 87 14.07 -13.68 -0.56
CA GLY A 87 15.01 -12.58 -0.68
C GLY A 87 14.58 -11.43 -1.60
N ILE A 88 15.46 -10.43 -1.68
CA ILE A 88 15.21 -9.19 -2.40
C ILE A 88 15.06 -9.38 -3.91
N ASP A 89 15.68 -10.39 -4.49
CA ASP A 89 15.58 -10.63 -5.94
C ASP A 89 14.16 -11.01 -6.37
N VAL A 90 13.44 -11.76 -5.53
CA VAL A 90 12.02 -12.09 -5.77
C VAL A 90 11.17 -10.81 -5.74
N ILE A 91 11.38 -9.95 -4.73
CA ILE A 91 10.68 -8.68 -4.60
C ILE A 91 10.99 -7.78 -5.80
N ARG A 92 12.24 -7.66 -6.20
CA ARG A 92 12.67 -6.89 -7.38
C ARG A 92 11.97 -7.37 -8.64
N ASN A 93 11.94 -8.70 -8.86
CA ASN A 93 11.30 -9.27 -10.04
C ASN A 93 9.78 -9.01 -10.04
N GLN A 94 9.12 -9.14 -8.91
CA GLN A 94 7.69 -8.85 -8.77
C GLN A 94 7.39 -7.36 -9.05
N ILE A 95 8.21 -6.45 -8.55
CA ILE A 95 8.07 -5.02 -8.82
C ILE A 95 8.28 -4.73 -10.31
N ASN A 96 9.33 -5.29 -10.91
CA ASN A 96 9.61 -5.11 -12.34
C ASN A 96 8.47 -5.62 -13.22
N GLN A 97 7.92 -6.79 -12.92
CA GLN A 97 6.77 -7.33 -13.63
C GLN A 97 5.54 -6.42 -13.47
N PHE A 98 5.27 -5.99 -12.25
CA PHE A 98 4.14 -5.11 -11.97
C PHE A 98 4.24 -3.77 -12.69
N VAL A 99 5.42 -3.17 -12.71
CA VAL A 99 5.68 -1.90 -13.40
C VAL A 99 5.47 -2.02 -14.91
N ASN A 100 5.96 -3.11 -15.49
CA ASN A 100 5.91 -3.33 -16.93
C ASN A 100 4.57 -3.90 -17.42
N THR A 101 3.70 -4.32 -16.53
CA THR A 101 2.36 -4.78 -16.90
C THR A 101 1.54 -3.61 -17.41
N LYS A 102 1.12 -3.67 -18.66
CA LYS A 102 0.18 -2.69 -19.21
C LYS A 102 -1.21 -2.95 -18.61
N THR A 103 -1.79 -1.92 -18.04
CA THR A 103 -3.19 -1.99 -17.61
C THR A 103 -4.08 -1.94 -18.87
N LEU A 104 -4.93 -2.94 -19.03
CA LEU A 104 -5.82 -3.05 -20.19
C LEU A 104 -6.84 -1.91 -20.27
N PHE A 105 -7.12 -1.27 -19.15
CA PHE A 105 -8.12 -0.21 -19.05
C PHE A 105 -7.60 0.94 -18.20
N GLY A 106 -7.11 1.98 -18.86
CA GLY A 106 -6.80 3.25 -18.25
C GLY A 106 -5.34 3.45 -17.87
N SER A 107 -4.96 4.71 -17.84
CA SER A 107 -3.69 5.19 -17.28
C SER A 107 -3.94 5.63 -15.84
N GLY A 108 -3.11 5.20 -14.92
CA GLY A 108 -3.19 5.61 -13.51
C GLY A 108 -1.86 5.41 -12.81
N MET A 109 -1.73 6.05 -11.66
CA MET A 109 -0.56 5.87 -10.82
C MET A 109 -0.55 4.47 -10.20
N LYS A 110 0.58 3.80 -10.27
CA LYS A 110 0.79 2.49 -9.63
C LYS A 110 1.31 2.66 -8.21
N PHE A 111 0.84 1.78 -7.33
CA PHE A 111 1.24 1.76 -5.92
C PHE A 111 1.87 0.43 -5.55
N VAL A 112 3.03 0.50 -4.93
CA VAL A 112 3.72 -0.66 -4.35
C VAL A 112 3.71 -0.53 -2.85
N ILE A 113 3.04 -1.45 -2.16
CA ILE A 113 3.04 -1.54 -0.70
C ILE A 113 4.07 -2.59 -0.30
N LEU A 114 5.07 -2.20 0.48
CA LEU A 114 6.07 -3.07 1.06
C LEU A 114 5.89 -3.13 2.57
N ASP A 115 5.45 -4.27 3.05
CA ASP A 115 5.24 -4.53 4.47
C ASP A 115 6.48 -5.13 5.12
N GLU A 116 6.63 -4.92 6.42
CA GLU A 116 7.72 -5.47 7.23
C GLU A 116 9.13 -5.12 6.73
N VAL A 117 9.33 -3.87 6.28
CA VAL A 117 10.63 -3.42 5.74
C VAL A 117 11.76 -3.40 6.77
N ASP A 118 11.44 -3.39 8.06
CA ASP A 118 12.37 -3.49 9.16
C ASP A 118 13.11 -4.85 9.24
N TYR A 119 12.55 -5.89 8.61
CA TYR A 119 13.19 -7.21 8.48
C TYR A 119 14.20 -7.32 7.34
N MET A 120 14.31 -6.30 6.50
CA MET A 120 15.24 -6.31 5.37
C MET A 120 16.70 -6.18 5.84
N THR A 121 17.59 -6.92 5.20
CA THR A 121 19.04 -6.74 5.36
C THR A 121 19.49 -5.40 4.77
N LYS A 122 20.68 -4.92 5.16
CA LYS A 122 21.26 -3.69 4.59
C LYS A 122 21.39 -3.76 3.07
N ASN A 123 21.84 -4.90 2.53
CA ASN A 123 21.96 -5.13 1.10
C ASN A 123 20.60 -5.05 0.39
N ALA A 124 19.55 -5.63 0.99
CA ALA A 124 18.20 -5.55 0.48
C ALA A 124 17.67 -4.11 0.49
N GLN A 125 17.94 -3.35 1.55
CA GLN A 125 17.58 -1.93 1.64
C GLN A 125 18.28 -1.09 0.56
N HIS A 126 19.55 -1.36 0.28
CA HIS A 126 20.28 -0.68 -0.82
C HIS A 126 19.67 -1.00 -2.19
N ALA A 127 19.34 -2.27 -2.44
CA ALA A 127 18.68 -2.66 -3.67
C ALA A 127 17.31 -1.99 -3.82
N LEU A 128 16.54 -1.86 -2.74
CA LEU A 128 15.27 -1.15 -2.72
C LEU A 128 15.43 0.34 -3.04
N LYS A 129 16.47 0.98 -2.53
CA LYS A 129 16.76 2.38 -2.84
C LYS A 129 16.94 2.61 -4.35
N TYR A 130 17.64 1.73 -5.03
CA TYR A 130 17.79 1.82 -6.49
C TYR A 130 16.47 1.65 -7.22
N LEU A 131 15.62 0.71 -6.77
CA LEU A 131 14.28 0.51 -7.34
C LEU A 131 13.40 1.76 -7.19
N ILE A 132 13.42 2.38 -6.02
CA ILE A 132 12.67 3.62 -5.76
C ILE A 132 13.14 4.73 -6.69
N GLN A 133 14.43 4.91 -6.86
CA GLN A 133 15.01 5.93 -7.74
C GLN A 133 14.65 5.66 -9.21
N GLN A 134 14.69 4.42 -9.64
CA GLN A 134 14.39 4.03 -11.01
C GLN A 134 12.94 4.28 -11.40
N TYR A 135 12.00 4.08 -10.49
CA TYR A 135 10.57 4.09 -10.78
C TYR A 135 9.80 5.27 -10.14
N SER A 136 10.50 6.27 -9.62
CA SER A 136 9.89 7.37 -8.85
C SER A 136 8.90 8.25 -9.62
N VAL A 137 8.92 8.22 -10.95
CA VAL A 137 8.06 9.08 -11.78
C VAL A 137 6.62 8.56 -11.81
N ASN A 138 6.43 7.26 -12.04
CA ASN A 138 5.13 6.68 -12.32
C ASN A 138 4.58 5.77 -11.21
N ILE A 139 5.36 5.56 -10.16
CA ILE A 139 5.03 4.65 -9.06
C ILE A 139 5.20 5.37 -7.74
N ARG A 140 4.32 5.04 -6.80
CA ARG A 140 4.47 5.44 -5.40
C ARG A 140 4.67 4.23 -4.53
N PHE A 141 5.63 4.36 -3.65
CA PHE A 141 6.00 3.33 -2.68
C PHE A 141 5.42 3.67 -1.32
N CYS A 142 4.76 2.71 -0.70
CA CYS A 142 4.26 2.80 0.66
C CYS A 142 4.95 1.73 1.50
N PHE A 143 5.71 2.15 2.49
CA PHE A 143 6.46 1.27 3.38
C PHE A 143 5.77 1.14 4.72
N ILE A 144 5.76 -0.07 5.26
CA ILE A 144 5.22 -0.36 6.58
C ILE A 144 6.31 -1.03 7.40
N CYS A 145 6.56 -0.48 8.59
CA CYS A 145 7.50 -1.05 9.57
C CYS A 145 6.99 -0.92 11.01
N ASN A 146 7.53 -1.72 11.86
CA ASN A 146 7.23 -1.73 13.29
C ASN A 146 8.23 -0.94 14.13
#